data_a25dd0249a2c165a8beb391134b7b646
#
_entry.id   a25dd0249a2c165a8beb391134b7b646
#
_cell.length_a   1.000
_cell.length_b   1.000
_cell.length_c   1.000
_cell.angle_alpha   90.00
_cell.angle_beta   90.00
_cell.angle_gamma   90.00
#
_symmetry.space_group_name_H-M   'P 1'
#
loop_
_entity.id
_entity.type
_entity.pdbx_description
1 polymer ?
#
loop_
_entity_poly.entity_id
_entity_poly.type
_entity_poly.pdbx_seq_one_letter_code
_entity_poly.pdbx_strand_id
1 'polypeptide(L)'
;MVDDERENRNFEPENINKVMVNPVIEAIRKRESIRAYEPKPVPRAIINAIIEAGNLAPSQGREEKGSAEALFQPWRFVVVEDPEFKQKLVEATLPIWNGMYEEIKGSHPEYYEKLTRLHEVMNEPKDMVYYSAPVILFVIGPAEHAISCALACENIMLAACSLGLGSCYVGFGSMVKDDAEVVQALELKDDERIYGPIVLGYPKDIPEARAIRPKKKEPIIKWI
;
A
#
# COMPACT_ATOMS: atom_id res chain seq x y z
N MET A 1 -7.86 36.15 22.57
CA MET A 1 -6.51 36.41 22.07
C MET A 1 -5.78 35.11 22.29
N VAL A 2 -5.67 34.33 21.25
CA VAL A 2 -4.84 33.11 21.20
C VAL A 2 -3.67 33.50 20.32
N ASP A 3 -2.49 33.61 20.94
CA ASP A 3 -1.26 33.94 20.22
C ASP A 3 -0.94 32.83 19.19
N ASP A 4 -1.03 33.22 17.93
CA ASP A 4 -0.62 32.41 16.77
C ASP A 4 0.92 32.56 16.62
N GLU A 5 1.66 31.89 17.48
CA GLU A 5 3.10 31.71 17.29
C GLU A 5 3.35 30.61 16.23
N ARG A 6 3.10 30.94 14.98
CA ARG A 6 3.72 30.22 13.86
C ARG A 6 5.18 30.65 13.84
N GLU A 7 6.02 29.92 14.58
CA GLU A 7 7.46 30.00 14.44
C GLU A 7 7.85 29.91 12.96
N ASN A 8 8.33 31.05 12.47
CA ASN A 8 8.96 31.18 11.16
C ASN A 8 10.24 30.35 11.18
N ARG A 9 10.16 29.07 10.82
CA ARG A 9 11.33 28.17 10.76
C ARG A 9 12.21 28.59 9.60
N ASN A 10 13.10 29.53 9.84
CA ASN A 10 14.19 29.85 8.91
C ASN A 10 15.04 28.60 8.70
N PHE A 11 15.07 28.14 7.48
CA PHE A 11 15.94 27.04 7.02
C PHE A 11 17.38 27.57 6.97
N GLU A 12 18.15 27.39 8.04
CA GLU A 12 19.57 27.75 8.04
C GLU A 12 20.41 26.60 7.44
N PRO A 13 21.38 26.92 6.57
CA PRO A 13 22.24 25.92 5.88
C PRO A 13 23.04 25.00 6.83
N GLU A 14 23.28 25.42 8.05
CA GLU A 14 24.00 24.64 9.07
C GLU A 14 23.24 23.41 9.58
N ASN A 15 21.97 23.25 9.21
CA ASN A 15 21.11 22.16 9.63
C ASN A 15 21.02 20.99 8.64
N ILE A 16 21.85 20.94 7.58
CA ILE A 16 21.83 19.84 6.58
C ILE A 16 21.98 18.47 7.25
N ASN A 17 22.85 18.35 8.26
CA ASN A 17 23.01 17.10 9.00
C ASN A 17 21.76 16.72 9.82
N LYS A 18 20.98 17.68 10.34
CA LYS A 18 19.70 17.45 11.00
C LYS A 18 18.59 17.03 10.01
N VAL A 19 18.60 17.57 8.79
CA VAL A 19 17.69 17.16 7.71
C VAL A 19 17.94 15.69 7.34
N MET A 20 19.18 15.23 7.41
CA MET A 20 19.57 13.84 7.08
C MET A 20 19.09 12.81 8.12
N VAL A 21 18.74 13.22 9.33
CA VAL A 21 18.27 12.37 10.46
C VAL A 21 16.79 12.60 10.77
N ASN A 22 16.03 13.17 9.85
CA ASN A 22 14.59 13.40 10.02
C ASN A 22 13.83 12.09 9.98
N PRO A 23 12.95 11.78 10.97
CA PRO A 23 12.21 10.52 11.04
C PRO A 23 11.36 10.24 9.80
N VAL A 24 10.78 11.27 9.19
CA VAL A 24 9.99 11.14 7.97
C VAL A 24 10.87 10.70 6.80
N ILE A 25 12.02 11.36 6.62
CA ILE A 25 12.98 10.99 5.56
C ILE A 25 13.54 9.58 5.79
N GLU A 26 13.76 9.17 7.04
CA GLU A 26 14.16 7.82 7.37
C GLU A 26 13.08 6.78 7.03
N ALA A 27 11.81 7.06 7.35
CA ALA A 27 10.70 6.17 7.00
C ALA A 27 10.60 6.01 5.47
N ILE A 28 10.71 7.11 4.71
CA ILE A 28 10.71 7.09 3.25
C ILE A 28 11.87 6.24 2.70
N ARG A 29 13.07 6.36 3.27
CA ARG A 29 14.25 5.60 2.85
C ARG A 29 14.14 4.12 3.17
N LYS A 30 13.59 3.78 4.36
CA LYS A 30 13.45 2.41 4.86
C LYS A 30 12.27 1.66 4.25
N ARG A 31 11.22 2.40 3.83
CA ARG A 31 10.04 1.79 3.26
C ARG A 31 10.40 0.96 2.00
N GLU A 32 9.99 -0.29 2.04
CA GLU A 32 10.15 -1.27 0.97
C GLU A 32 8.88 -2.11 0.81
N SER A 33 8.71 -2.73 -0.36
CA SER A 33 7.62 -3.69 -0.58
C SER A 33 7.98 -5.04 0.07
N ILE A 34 7.41 -5.29 1.23
CA ILE A 34 7.57 -6.54 1.98
C ILE A 34 6.53 -7.55 1.50
N ARG A 35 6.98 -8.78 1.20
CA ARG A 35 6.17 -9.88 0.67
C ARG A 35 6.35 -11.19 1.46
N ALA A 36 6.91 -11.10 2.66
CA ALA A 36 7.01 -12.21 3.59
C ALA A 36 6.73 -11.69 5.00
N TYR A 37 5.82 -12.33 5.69
CA TYR A 37 5.34 -11.87 6.99
C TYR A 37 5.41 -12.97 8.02
N GLU A 38 5.62 -12.56 9.28
CA GLU A 38 5.45 -13.46 10.41
C GLU A 38 3.95 -13.73 10.63
N PRO A 39 3.58 -14.95 11.08
CA PRO A 39 2.19 -15.29 11.40
C PRO A 39 1.78 -14.68 12.75
N LYS A 40 1.98 -13.38 12.90
CA LYS A 40 1.74 -12.62 14.11
C LYS A 40 0.66 -11.58 13.87
N PRO A 41 -0.42 -11.53 14.68
CA PRO A 41 -1.46 -10.55 14.53
C PRO A 41 -0.93 -9.13 14.77
N VAL A 42 -1.47 -8.18 14.02
CA VAL A 42 -1.18 -6.75 14.20
C VAL A 42 -2.19 -6.17 15.18
N PRO A 43 -1.76 -5.51 16.27
CA PRO A 43 -2.70 -4.88 17.19
C PRO A 43 -3.58 -3.84 16.51
N ARG A 44 -4.88 -3.83 16.80
CA ARG A 44 -5.85 -2.88 16.21
C ARG A 44 -5.47 -1.42 16.44
N ALA A 45 -4.84 -1.11 17.56
CA ALA A 45 -4.35 0.25 17.83
C ALA A 45 -3.31 0.71 16.79
N ILE A 46 -2.43 -0.19 16.33
CA ILE A 46 -1.46 0.09 15.28
C ILE A 46 -2.16 0.25 13.94
N ILE A 47 -3.12 -0.63 13.62
CA ILE A 47 -3.91 -0.53 12.38
C ILE A 47 -4.66 0.81 12.34
N ASN A 48 -5.29 1.21 13.44
CA ASN A 48 -6.00 2.49 13.54
C ASN A 48 -5.08 3.68 13.33
N ALA A 49 -3.89 3.69 13.92
CA ALA A 49 -2.90 4.76 13.72
C ALA A 49 -2.44 4.85 12.24
N ILE A 50 -2.30 3.71 11.57
CA ILE A 50 -1.97 3.66 10.14
C ILE A 50 -3.12 4.20 9.28
N ILE A 51 -4.36 3.86 9.61
CA ILE A 51 -5.56 4.37 8.93
C ILE A 51 -5.69 5.88 9.13
N GLU A 52 -5.47 6.36 10.36
CA GLU A 52 -5.47 7.80 10.66
C GLU A 52 -4.44 8.55 9.81
N ALA A 53 -3.21 8.02 9.68
CA ALA A 53 -2.20 8.60 8.81
C ALA A 53 -2.66 8.63 7.34
N GLY A 54 -3.30 7.58 6.85
CA GLY A 54 -3.91 7.54 5.53
C GLY A 54 -5.01 8.60 5.37
N ASN A 55 -5.84 8.76 6.39
CA ASN A 55 -6.94 9.71 6.40
C ASN A 55 -6.48 11.18 6.42
N LEU A 56 -5.25 11.45 6.84
CA LEU A 56 -4.61 12.76 6.82
C LEU A 56 -3.94 13.12 5.47
N ALA A 57 -4.06 12.27 4.46
CA ALA A 57 -3.54 12.56 3.15
C ALA A 57 -4.23 13.78 2.52
N PRO A 58 -3.52 14.57 1.68
CA PRO A 58 -4.16 15.65 0.95
C PRO A 58 -5.16 15.08 -0.06
N SER A 59 -6.33 15.73 -0.17
CA SER A 59 -7.37 15.37 -1.12
C SER A 59 -7.60 16.46 -2.13
N GLN A 60 -7.98 16.06 -3.35
CA GLN A 60 -8.32 16.95 -4.44
C GLN A 60 -9.84 17.16 -4.44
N GLY A 61 -10.25 18.41 -4.29
CA GLY A 61 -11.65 18.78 -4.35
C GLY A 61 -12.20 19.34 -3.03
N ARG A 62 -13.31 20.04 -3.16
CA ARG A 62 -14.14 20.50 -2.05
C ARG A 62 -15.49 19.84 -2.22
N GLU A 63 -16.17 19.48 -1.14
CA GLU A 63 -17.57 19.09 -1.23
C GLU A 63 -18.39 20.17 -1.94
N GLU A 64 -19.31 19.74 -2.80
CA GLU A 64 -20.22 20.66 -3.46
C GLU A 64 -21.07 21.42 -2.45
N LYS A 65 -21.01 22.74 -2.57
CA LYS A 65 -21.95 23.74 -2.07
C LYS A 65 -22.59 23.49 -0.69
N GLY A 66 -21.96 24.04 0.34
CA GLY A 66 -22.69 24.38 1.57
C GLY A 66 -21.96 24.26 2.88
N SER A 67 -20.93 23.45 3.04
CA SER A 67 -20.15 23.38 4.26
C SER A 67 -18.71 23.85 4.01
N ALA A 68 -18.38 25.04 4.51
CA ALA A 68 -17.03 25.60 4.43
C ALA A 68 -16.01 24.88 5.34
N GLU A 69 -16.40 23.81 6.03
CA GLU A 69 -15.67 23.27 7.17
C GLU A 69 -15.21 21.82 7.04
N ALA A 70 -15.69 21.04 6.04
CA ALA A 70 -15.25 19.66 5.88
C ALA A 70 -14.28 19.52 4.70
N LEU A 71 -13.10 18.98 4.96
CA LEU A 71 -12.20 18.50 3.91
C LEU A 71 -12.88 17.31 3.23
N PHE A 72 -12.97 17.36 1.91
CA PHE A 72 -13.47 16.23 1.14
C PHE A 72 -12.44 15.10 1.18
N GLN A 73 -12.79 14.00 1.82
CA GLN A 73 -11.98 12.78 1.92
C GLN A 73 -12.71 11.68 1.14
N PRO A 74 -12.36 11.47 -0.15
CA PRO A 74 -13.14 10.61 -1.05
C PRO A 74 -12.97 9.12 -0.79
N TRP A 75 -12.08 8.75 0.11
CA TRP A 75 -11.75 7.35 0.40
C TRP A 75 -12.51 6.81 1.61
N ARG A 76 -12.67 5.51 1.63
CA ARG A 76 -13.01 4.71 2.79
C ARG A 76 -12.04 3.54 2.91
N PHE A 77 -11.96 2.98 4.10
CA PHE A 77 -11.03 1.90 4.41
C PHE A 77 -11.79 0.65 4.81
N VAL A 78 -11.35 -0.51 4.29
CA VAL A 78 -11.86 -1.82 4.71
C VAL A 78 -10.67 -2.66 5.14
N VAL A 79 -10.70 -3.13 6.39
CA VAL A 79 -9.66 -3.97 7.00
C VAL A 79 -10.11 -5.42 6.99
N VAL A 80 -9.32 -6.29 6.41
CA VAL A 80 -9.55 -7.73 6.37
C VAL A 80 -8.48 -8.43 7.19
N GLU A 81 -8.91 -9.04 8.29
CA GLU A 81 -8.11 -9.92 9.15
C GLU A 81 -8.62 -11.35 9.12
N ASP A 82 -9.89 -11.55 8.75
CA ASP A 82 -10.56 -12.84 8.72
C ASP A 82 -9.89 -13.82 7.74
N PRO A 83 -9.43 -14.99 8.19
CA PRO A 83 -8.71 -15.95 7.35
C PRO A 83 -9.56 -16.55 6.23
N GLU A 84 -10.87 -16.76 6.48
CA GLU A 84 -11.77 -17.36 5.49
C GLU A 84 -12.02 -16.38 4.36
N PHE A 85 -12.24 -15.11 4.70
CA PHE A 85 -12.41 -14.07 3.68
C PHE A 85 -11.10 -13.77 2.92
N LYS A 86 -9.94 -13.82 3.59
CA LYS A 86 -8.64 -13.75 2.89
C LYS A 86 -8.46 -14.88 1.88
N GLN A 87 -8.88 -16.09 2.24
CA GLN A 87 -8.84 -17.22 1.32
C GLN A 87 -9.76 -17.00 0.10
N LYS A 88 -10.97 -16.46 0.29
CA LYS A 88 -11.85 -16.09 -0.81
C LYS A 88 -11.23 -15.04 -1.74
N LEU A 89 -10.55 -14.04 -1.19
CA LEU A 89 -9.83 -13.04 -1.98
C LEU A 89 -8.74 -13.69 -2.86
N VAL A 90 -8.01 -14.66 -2.32
CA VAL A 90 -7.03 -15.44 -3.09
C VAL A 90 -7.70 -16.21 -4.20
N GLU A 91 -8.78 -16.93 -3.91
CA GLU A 91 -9.51 -17.74 -4.88
C GLU A 91 -10.12 -16.89 -6.01
N ALA A 92 -10.61 -15.70 -5.70
CA ALA A 92 -11.11 -14.76 -6.70
C ALA A 92 -10.00 -14.22 -7.64
N THR A 93 -8.76 -14.12 -7.16
CA THR A 93 -7.64 -13.60 -7.95
C THR A 93 -6.85 -14.66 -8.71
N LEU A 94 -6.81 -15.89 -8.24
CA LEU A 94 -6.02 -16.96 -8.84
C LEU A 94 -6.34 -17.24 -10.33
N PRO A 95 -7.59 -17.28 -10.79
CA PRO A 95 -7.88 -17.50 -12.20
C PRO A 95 -7.32 -16.39 -13.10
N ILE A 96 -7.37 -15.14 -12.62
CA ILE A 96 -6.85 -13.97 -13.33
C ILE A 96 -5.32 -14.04 -13.38
N TRP A 97 -4.69 -14.38 -12.25
CA TRP A 97 -3.25 -14.58 -12.17
C TRP A 97 -2.78 -15.66 -13.14
N ASN A 98 -3.43 -16.81 -13.15
CA ASN A 98 -3.09 -17.92 -14.03
C ASN A 98 -3.23 -17.53 -15.52
N GLY A 99 -4.28 -16.81 -15.88
CA GLY A 99 -4.46 -16.29 -17.23
C GLY A 99 -3.31 -15.36 -17.67
N MET A 100 -2.95 -14.38 -16.83
CA MET A 100 -1.83 -13.47 -17.07
C MET A 100 -0.48 -14.23 -17.14
N TYR A 101 -0.30 -15.23 -16.30
CA TYR A 101 0.92 -16.03 -16.26
C TYR A 101 1.13 -16.80 -17.56
N GLU A 102 0.08 -17.40 -18.13
CA GLU A 102 0.14 -18.07 -19.43
C GLU A 102 0.36 -17.09 -20.59
N GLU A 103 -0.21 -15.88 -20.51
CA GLU A 103 0.03 -14.82 -21.49
C GLU A 103 1.50 -14.36 -21.48
N ILE A 104 2.08 -14.19 -20.32
CA ILE A 104 3.50 -13.82 -20.13
C ILE A 104 4.41 -14.92 -20.68
N LYS A 105 4.08 -16.19 -20.49
CA LYS A 105 4.81 -17.32 -21.04
C LYS A 105 4.91 -17.28 -22.57
N GLY A 106 3.82 -16.88 -23.22
CA GLY A 106 3.78 -16.74 -24.68
C GLY A 106 4.50 -15.50 -25.21
N SER A 107 4.41 -14.37 -24.50
CA SER A 107 4.89 -13.08 -24.97
C SER A 107 6.28 -12.68 -24.47
N HIS A 108 6.65 -13.11 -23.25
CA HIS A 108 7.89 -12.73 -22.57
C HIS A 108 8.55 -13.91 -21.85
N PRO A 109 9.10 -14.90 -22.56
CA PRO A 109 9.60 -16.14 -21.97
C PRO A 109 10.71 -15.94 -20.93
N GLU A 110 11.61 -14.98 -21.11
CA GLU A 110 12.66 -14.67 -20.11
C GLU A 110 12.08 -14.14 -18.79
N TYR A 111 11.00 -13.38 -18.86
CA TYR A 111 10.31 -12.89 -17.68
C TYR A 111 9.53 -14.00 -16.99
N TYR A 112 8.93 -14.90 -17.77
CA TYR A 112 8.28 -16.10 -17.29
C TYR A 112 9.24 -16.98 -16.48
N GLU A 113 10.45 -17.26 -16.99
CA GLU A 113 11.46 -18.04 -16.28
C GLU A 113 11.84 -17.43 -14.93
N LYS A 114 11.94 -16.09 -14.87
CA LYS A 114 12.21 -15.39 -13.60
C LYS A 114 11.04 -15.52 -12.59
N LEU A 115 9.81 -15.45 -13.07
CA LEU A 115 8.63 -15.65 -12.24
C LEU A 115 8.53 -17.11 -11.75
N THR A 116 8.77 -18.08 -12.62
CA THR A 116 8.80 -19.50 -12.26
C THR A 116 9.84 -19.78 -11.18
N ARG A 117 11.05 -19.26 -11.35
CA ARG A 117 12.10 -19.39 -10.34
C ARG A 117 11.74 -18.73 -9.01
N LEU A 118 11.03 -17.60 -9.05
CA LEU A 118 10.51 -16.96 -7.82
C LEU A 118 9.46 -17.84 -7.14
N HIS A 119 8.58 -18.49 -7.90
CA HIS A 119 7.60 -19.45 -7.40
C HIS A 119 8.27 -20.64 -6.70
N GLU A 120 9.30 -21.22 -7.31
CA GLU A 120 10.07 -22.34 -6.76
C GLU A 120 10.77 -21.95 -5.45
N VAL A 121 11.40 -20.76 -5.41
CA VAL A 121 12.08 -20.24 -4.20
C VAL A 121 11.10 -19.95 -3.08
N MET A 122 9.90 -19.51 -3.41
CA MET A 122 8.84 -19.25 -2.42
C MET A 122 8.10 -20.52 -1.99
N ASN A 123 8.51 -21.69 -2.49
CA ASN A 123 7.96 -22.99 -2.13
C ASN A 123 6.45 -23.11 -2.39
N GLU A 124 6.01 -22.68 -3.57
CA GLU A 124 4.61 -22.63 -4.01
C GLU A 124 3.69 -22.04 -2.93
N PRO A 125 3.86 -20.76 -2.59
CA PRO A 125 3.04 -20.17 -1.54
C PRO A 125 1.57 -20.29 -1.92
N LYS A 126 0.75 -20.74 -1.00
CA LYS A 126 -0.70 -20.86 -1.19
C LYS A 126 -1.38 -19.54 -1.53
N ASP A 127 -0.71 -18.43 -1.22
CA ASP A 127 -1.17 -17.07 -1.48
C ASP A 127 -0.05 -16.25 -2.14
N MET A 128 -0.08 -16.20 -3.47
CA MET A 128 0.84 -15.42 -4.32
C MET A 128 0.43 -13.97 -4.45
N VAL A 129 -0.78 -13.61 -4.04
CA VAL A 129 -1.33 -12.27 -4.24
C VAL A 129 -1.14 -11.42 -3.01
N TYR A 130 -1.59 -11.90 -1.85
CA TYR A 130 -1.55 -11.14 -0.59
C TYR A 130 -0.45 -11.61 0.36
N TYR A 131 0.38 -12.59 -0.08
CA TYR A 131 1.59 -13.07 0.62
C TYR A 131 1.32 -13.60 2.02
N SER A 132 0.14 -14.15 2.26
CA SER A 132 -0.33 -14.61 3.57
C SER A 132 -0.17 -13.56 4.68
N ALA A 133 -0.28 -12.30 4.32
CA ALA A 133 -0.17 -11.19 5.27
C ALA A 133 -1.28 -11.27 6.33
N PRO A 134 -0.99 -10.93 7.59
CA PRO A 134 -2.01 -10.94 8.65
C PRO A 134 -3.14 -9.96 8.38
N VAL A 135 -2.86 -8.82 7.74
CA VAL A 135 -3.84 -7.76 7.45
C VAL A 135 -3.82 -7.40 5.98
N ILE A 136 -5.00 -7.27 5.38
CA ILE A 136 -5.21 -6.67 4.07
C ILE A 136 -6.05 -5.40 4.27
N LEU A 137 -5.53 -4.25 3.86
CA LEU A 137 -6.20 -2.95 3.99
C LEU A 137 -6.57 -2.43 2.59
N PHE A 138 -7.86 -2.38 2.32
CA PHE A 138 -8.39 -1.79 1.10
C PHE A 138 -8.61 -0.28 1.29
N VAL A 139 -8.14 0.50 0.33
CA VAL A 139 -8.49 1.91 0.15
C VAL A 139 -9.45 1.96 -1.03
N ILE A 140 -10.66 2.41 -0.80
CA ILE A 140 -11.74 2.42 -1.79
C ILE A 140 -12.24 3.84 -1.95
N GLY A 141 -12.47 4.27 -3.17
CA GLY A 141 -13.00 5.60 -3.47
C GLY A 141 -13.40 5.76 -4.92
N PRO A 142 -14.02 6.90 -5.29
CA PRO A 142 -14.45 7.18 -6.65
C PRO A 142 -13.30 7.20 -7.67
N ALA A 143 -13.58 6.80 -8.90
CA ALA A 143 -12.56 6.70 -9.95
C ALA A 143 -11.87 8.03 -10.27
N GLU A 144 -12.60 9.14 -10.20
CA GLU A 144 -12.09 10.50 -10.44
C GLU A 144 -11.13 11.00 -9.36
N HIS A 145 -11.13 10.38 -8.17
CA HIS A 145 -10.28 10.74 -7.04
C HIS A 145 -9.05 9.82 -6.87
N ALA A 146 -8.61 9.17 -7.94
CA ALA A 146 -7.50 8.22 -7.94
C ALA A 146 -6.22 8.78 -7.30
N ILE A 147 -5.88 10.04 -7.60
CA ILE A 147 -4.67 10.68 -7.03
C ILE A 147 -4.79 10.81 -5.52
N SER A 148 -5.95 11.27 -5.02
CA SER A 148 -6.19 11.42 -3.58
C SER A 148 -6.09 10.08 -2.86
N CYS A 149 -6.70 9.03 -3.41
CA CYS A 149 -6.62 7.68 -2.86
C CYS A 149 -5.18 7.12 -2.88
N ALA A 150 -4.41 7.40 -3.94
CA ALA A 150 -3.01 6.99 -4.02
C ALA A 150 -2.13 7.68 -2.96
N LEU A 151 -2.39 8.96 -2.65
CA LEU A 151 -1.70 9.68 -1.58
C LEU A 151 -2.04 9.10 -0.20
N ALA A 152 -3.29 8.70 0.03
CA ALA A 152 -3.68 7.99 1.25
C ALA A 152 -2.94 6.64 1.37
N CYS A 153 -2.80 5.89 0.28
CA CYS A 153 -2.04 4.64 0.25
C CYS A 153 -0.55 4.86 0.63
N GLU A 154 0.09 5.91 0.14
CA GLU A 154 1.50 6.18 0.49
C GLU A 154 1.64 6.55 1.97
N ASN A 155 0.76 7.40 2.51
CA ASN A 155 0.76 7.71 3.94
C ASN A 155 0.61 6.45 4.81
N ILE A 156 -0.29 5.52 4.43
CA ILE A 156 -0.47 4.22 5.08
C ILE A 156 0.85 3.43 5.10
N MET A 157 1.53 3.32 3.97
CA MET A 157 2.76 2.55 3.85
C MET A 157 3.92 3.17 4.63
N LEU A 158 4.02 4.50 4.66
CA LEU A 158 5.03 5.22 5.45
C LEU A 158 4.77 5.08 6.95
N ALA A 159 3.51 5.21 7.37
CA ALA A 159 3.11 4.99 8.76
C ALA A 159 3.41 3.56 9.22
N ALA A 160 3.06 2.55 8.40
CA ALA A 160 3.39 1.16 8.67
C ALA A 160 4.90 0.95 8.88
N CYS A 161 5.72 1.49 7.98
CA CYS A 161 7.18 1.43 8.09
C CYS A 161 7.70 2.10 9.37
N SER A 162 7.18 3.27 9.72
CA SER A 162 7.58 4.00 10.94
C SER A 162 7.21 3.27 12.22
N LEU A 163 6.16 2.46 12.19
CA LEU A 163 5.68 1.62 13.31
C LEU A 163 6.29 0.21 13.32
N GLY A 164 7.30 -0.05 12.48
CA GLY A 164 8.00 -1.34 12.44
C GLY A 164 7.27 -2.44 11.67
N LEU A 165 6.23 -2.11 10.92
CA LEU A 165 5.56 -3.06 10.04
C LEU A 165 6.14 -3.02 8.62
N GLY A 166 6.06 -4.16 7.96
CA GLY A 166 6.22 -4.29 6.52
C GLY A 166 4.89 -4.02 5.82
N SER A 167 4.97 -3.46 4.61
CA SER A 167 3.81 -3.25 3.74
C SER A 167 4.15 -3.53 2.28
N CYS A 168 3.12 -3.86 1.49
CA CYS A 168 3.22 -3.92 0.04
C CYS A 168 1.92 -3.43 -0.57
N TYR A 169 2.02 -2.53 -1.55
CA TYR A 169 0.91 -2.16 -2.43
C TYR A 169 0.72 -3.29 -3.45
N VAL A 170 -0.42 -3.96 -3.43
CA VAL A 170 -0.70 -5.13 -4.26
C VAL A 170 -1.70 -4.74 -5.35
N GLY A 171 -1.21 -4.10 -6.42
CA GLY A 171 -2.07 -3.66 -7.52
C GLY A 171 -2.90 -4.78 -8.14
N PHE A 172 -2.33 -5.97 -8.26
CA PHE A 172 -3.05 -7.15 -8.76
C PHE A 172 -4.24 -7.55 -7.87
N GLY A 173 -4.13 -7.37 -6.55
CA GLY A 173 -5.20 -7.68 -5.60
C GLY A 173 -6.46 -6.81 -5.76
N SER A 174 -6.42 -5.74 -6.56
CA SER A 174 -7.59 -4.92 -6.89
C SER A 174 -8.49 -5.53 -7.97
N MET A 175 -8.03 -6.58 -8.64
CA MET A 175 -8.75 -7.22 -9.76
C MET A 175 -9.93 -8.09 -9.33
N VAL A 176 -10.20 -8.19 -8.03
CA VAL A 176 -11.35 -8.90 -7.44
C VAL A 176 -12.72 -8.23 -7.68
N LYS A 177 -12.77 -7.10 -8.34
CA LYS A 177 -13.97 -6.29 -8.58
C LYS A 177 -15.09 -7.02 -9.33
N ASP A 178 -14.78 -8.11 -10.02
CA ASP A 178 -15.75 -8.90 -10.81
C ASP A 178 -16.29 -10.11 -10.01
N ASP A 179 -15.80 -10.35 -8.81
CA ASP A 179 -16.32 -11.39 -7.91
C ASP A 179 -17.46 -10.83 -7.06
N ALA A 180 -18.66 -11.40 -7.24
CA ALA A 180 -19.89 -10.91 -6.61
C ALA A 180 -19.87 -10.97 -5.07
N GLU A 181 -19.25 -12.01 -4.49
CA GLU A 181 -19.15 -12.15 -3.04
C GLU A 181 -18.18 -11.12 -2.46
N VAL A 182 -17.07 -10.88 -3.14
CA VAL A 182 -16.07 -9.86 -2.75
C VAL A 182 -16.67 -8.45 -2.88
N VAL A 183 -17.35 -8.16 -3.99
CA VAL A 183 -18.05 -6.89 -4.20
C VAL A 183 -19.05 -6.62 -3.10
N GLN A 184 -19.86 -7.62 -2.74
CA GLN A 184 -20.83 -7.50 -1.66
C GLN A 184 -20.16 -7.29 -0.29
N ALA A 185 -19.12 -8.07 0.03
CA ALA A 185 -18.44 -7.98 1.31
C ALA A 185 -17.66 -6.65 1.50
N LEU A 186 -17.12 -6.11 0.42
CA LEU A 186 -16.46 -4.79 0.41
C LEU A 186 -17.46 -3.64 0.27
N GLU A 187 -18.77 -3.92 0.06
CA GLU A 187 -19.81 -2.93 -0.23
C GLU A 187 -19.38 -1.98 -1.38
N LEU A 188 -18.76 -2.55 -2.43
CA LEU A 188 -18.20 -1.79 -3.54
C LEU A 188 -19.32 -1.24 -4.42
N LYS A 189 -19.30 0.08 -4.66
CA LYS A 189 -20.26 0.77 -5.53
C LYS A 189 -19.75 0.82 -6.97
N ASP A 190 -20.65 1.06 -7.93
CA ASP A 190 -20.33 1.08 -9.37
C ASP A 190 -19.30 2.15 -9.75
N ASP A 191 -19.33 3.31 -9.09
CA ASP A 191 -18.41 4.43 -9.28
C ASP A 191 -17.11 4.31 -8.50
N GLU A 192 -17.04 3.36 -7.54
CA GLU A 192 -15.85 3.15 -6.72
C GLU A 192 -14.80 2.26 -7.41
N ARG A 193 -13.56 2.45 -7.00
CA ARG A 193 -12.41 1.62 -7.37
C ARG A 193 -11.62 1.24 -6.12
N ILE A 194 -10.95 0.12 -6.20
CA ILE A 194 -10.01 -0.34 -5.19
C ILE A 194 -8.64 0.25 -5.51
N TYR A 195 -8.09 1.04 -4.60
CA TYR A 195 -6.73 1.55 -4.61
C TYR A 195 -5.93 0.78 -3.57
N GLY A 196 -4.92 0.08 -3.99
CA GLY A 196 -4.31 -1.00 -3.23
C GLY A 196 -4.85 -2.33 -3.74
N PRO A 197 -5.13 -3.32 -2.89
CA PRO A 197 -4.97 -3.32 -1.43
C PRO A 197 -3.53 -3.19 -0.98
N ILE A 198 -3.37 -2.79 0.29
CA ILE A 198 -2.10 -2.76 0.99
C ILE A 198 -2.08 -3.91 1.98
N VAL A 199 -1.11 -4.81 1.84
CA VAL A 199 -0.89 -5.87 2.82
C VAL A 199 0.05 -5.37 3.92
N LEU A 200 -0.22 -5.76 5.17
CA LEU A 200 0.47 -5.29 6.37
C LEU A 200 0.80 -6.46 7.30
N GLY A 201 1.94 -6.40 7.95
CA GLY A 201 2.34 -7.37 8.97
C GLY A 201 3.77 -7.17 9.43
N TYR A 202 4.20 -7.93 10.41
CA TYR A 202 5.61 -7.93 10.82
C TYR A 202 6.45 -8.60 9.74
N PRO A 203 7.52 -7.93 9.25
CA PRO A 203 8.33 -8.47 8.17
C PRO A 203 9.11 -9.71 8.63
N LYS A 204 9.02 -10.78 7.85
CA LYS A 204 9.90 -11.95 8.01
C LYS A 204 11.18 -11.66 7.22
N ASP A 205 12.32 -11.83 7.88
CA ASP A 205 13.61 -11.68 7.23
C ASP A 205 13.91 -12.88 6.32
N ILE A 206 14.05 -12.64 5.04
CA ILE A 206 14.48 -13.62 4.04
C ILE A 206 15.69 -13.02 3.32
N PRO A 207 16.94 -13.35 3.72
CA PRO A 207 18.16 -12.79 3.15
C PRO A 207 18.25 -12.94 1.63
N GLU A 208 17.80 -14.07 1.08
CA GLU A 208 17.80 -14.36 -0.35
C GLU A 208 16.87 -13.38 -1.11
N ALA A 209 15.73 -13.03 -0.54
CA ALA A 209 14.82 -12.05 -1.13
C ALA A 209 15.38 -10.63 -1.13
N ARG A 210 16.24 -10.28 -0.16
CA ARG A 210 16.95 -9.00 -0.14
C ARG A 210 17.97 -8.89 -1.27
N ALA A 211 18.66 -9.97 -1.60
CA ALA A 211 19.71 -9.98 -2.61
C ALA A 211 19.17 -9.72 -4.04
N ILE A 212 17.90 -10.02 -4.28
CA ILE A 212 17.24 -9.90 -5.60
C ILE A 212 16.62 -8.49 -5.81
N ARG A 213 16.58 -7.63 -4.78
CA ARG A 213 15.94 -6.32 -4.88
C ARG A 213 16.68 -5.40 -5.85
N PRO A 214 15.98 -4.76 -6.78
CA PRO A 214 16.59 -3.79 -7.65
C PRO A 214 17.09 -2.58 -6.86
N LYS A 215 18.29 -2.10 -7.17
CA LYS A 215 18.80 -0.85 -6.61
C LYS A 215 17.95 0.32 -7.09
N LYS A 216 17.68 1.28 -6.20
CA LYS A 216 17.03 2.54 -6.57
C LYS A 216 17.94 3.28 -7.55
N LYS A 217 17.34 3.85 -8.61
CA LYS A 217 18.05 4.70 -9.55
C LYS A 217 18.25 6.09 -8.95
N GLU A 218 19.34 6.75 -9.36
CA GLU A 218 19.54 8.16 -9.05
C GLU A 218 18.45 9.00 -9.73
N PRO A 219 17.97 10.06 -9.07
CA PRO A 219 16.97 10.94 -9.65
C PRO A 219 17.56 11.72 -10.83
N ILE A 220 16.76 11.90 -11.88
CA ILE A 220 17.09 12.80 -12.98
C ILE A 220 16.58 14.19 -12.62
N ILE A 221 17.48 15.15 -12.41
CA ILE A 221 17.15 16.50 -11.97
C ILE A 221 17.61 17.50 -13.02
N LYS A 222 16.76 18.46 -13.37
CA LYS A 222 17.11 19.62 -14.18
C LYS A 222 16.83 20.87 -13.37
N TRP A 223 17.86 21.66 -13.16
CA TRP A 223 17.78 23.01 -12.56
C TRP A 223 17.63 24.04 -13.68
N ILE A 224 16.65 24.97 -13.57
CA ILE A 224 16.40 26.03 -14.55
C ILE A 224 16.47 27.37 -13.85
#